data_3b48f13cf76c17d7fa0e56303c5f9c32
#
_entry.id   3b48f13cf76c17d7fa0e56303c5f9c32
#
_cell.length_a   1.000
_cell.length_b   1.000
_cell.length_c   1.000
_cell.angle_alpha   90.00
_cell.angle_beta   90.00
_cell.angle_gamma   90.00
#
_symmetry.space_group_name_H-M   'P 1'
#
loop_
_entity.id
_entity.type
_entity.pdbx_description
1 polymer ?
#
loop_
_entity_poly.entity_id
_entity_poly.type
_entity_poly.pdbx_seq_one_letter_code
_entity_poly.pdbx_strand_id
1 'polypeptide(L)'
;MQNVLRDNQMIKKKGDVQLTAIWLPVLYLLSFIVCSDAVRFSFGMDLSFLFVLGIIFFYFAFYKNHISKASFYGWWIYLLIVPTLIMCLMKDGDMGHMIHCTLIMILPIVLEPFIPHDDKTISFGLYFVVGVSLLLLFLYANFGFLGNWNTNCMGYLLFLGFAALTVLLSKNRKNVWLWVFYAYAFVQLLVTGSRNISIAVIITALLVLLKGPISKKWVYRVIYTFAILYPLIFPWIATEMVGTALYEWLAEITETIYDKGQGGVFSGRPKLYLEAEKLIGESWVHYLFGYGRTMVSFYAAHNGYYVLHYTYGLIGTLVIVGALIYFFEKTFILINAGDSISYGCFAIMISVLFQQASEGWFLGTYLITLMPFVYMAIVIKRYRIYIQKRKNENGKEKDE
;
A
#
# COMPACT_ATOMS: atom_id res chain seq x y z
N MET A 1 5.50 36.71 -10.73
CA MET A 1 6.65 35.90 -11.17
C MET A 1 7.84 35.98 -10.24
N GLN A 2 8.27 37.14 -9.75
CA GLN A 2 9.40 37.27 -8.80
C GLN A 2 9.17 36.62 -7.43
N ASN A 3 7.94 36.64 -6.87
CA ASN A 3 7.66 36.00 -5.56
C ASN A 3 7.62 34.48 -5.64
N VAL A 4 7.18 33.90 -6.76
CA VAL A 4 7.21 32.45 -6.99
C VAL A 4 8.65 31.96 -7.21
N LEU A 5 9.50 32.78 -7.82
CA LEU A 5 10.93 32.51 -7.95
C LEU A 5 11.65 32.66 -6.62
N ARG A 6 11.24 33.60 -5.74
CA ARG A 6 11.78 33.75 -4.38
C ARG A 6 11.39 32.60 -3.47
N ASP A 7 10.15 32.12 -3.52
CA ASP A 7 9.73 30.94 -2.75
C ASP A 7 10.45 29.65 -3.24
N ASN A 8 10.62 29.50 -4.54
CA ASN A 8 11.43 28.41 -5.09
C ASN A 8 12.92 28.54 -4.78
N GLN A 9 13.46 29.78 -4.64
CA GLN A 9 14.85 29.98 -4.24
C GLN A 9 15.05 29.86 -2.73
N MET A 10 14.07 30.19 -1.90
CA MET A 10 14.13 29.95 -0.44
C MET A 10 14.06 28.44 -0.12
N ILE A 11 13.29 27.67 -0.88
CA ILE A 11 13.27 26.21 -0.80
C ILE A 11 14.62 25.62 -1.24
N LYS A 12 15.26 26.18 -2.27
CA LYS A 12 16.61 25.78 -2.72
C LYS A 12 17.73 26.16 -1.76
N LYS A 13 17.58 27.23 -0.96
CA LYS A 13 18.64 27.73 -0.06
C LYS A 13 18.77 26.99 1.27
N LYS A 14 17.84 26.10 1.64
CA LYS A 14 17.89 25.32 2.88
C LYS A 14 18.31 23.86 2.67
N GLY A 15 19.30 23.59 1.82
CA GLY A 15 19.95 22.26 1.81
C GLY A 15 18.96 21.09 1.78
N ASP A 16 17.83 21.24 1.08
CA ASP A 16 16.91 20.15 0.81
C ASP A 16 17.71 19.14 -0.05
N VAL A 17 18.45 18.29 0.63
CA VAL A 17 18.91 17.05 0.06
C VAL A 17 17.64 16.44 -0.52
N GLN A 18 17.60 16.25 -1.84
CA GLN A 18 16.50 15.59 -2.51
C GLN A 18 16.54 14.11 -2.11
N LEU A 19 16.24 13.88 -0.83
CA LEU A 19 16.30 12.59 -0.15
C LEU A 19 15.47 11.53 -0.88
N THR A 20 14.50 11.93 -1.69
CA THR A 20 13.57 10.98 -2.30
C THR A 20 14.16 10.16 -3.44
N ALA A 21 15.15 10.64 -4.16
CA ALA A 21 15.90 9.77 -5.06
C ALA A 21 16.61 8.65 -4.29
N ILE A 22 16.98 8.93 -3.05
CA ILE A 22 17.66 8.01 -2.13
C ILE A 22 16.63 7.24 -1.26
N TRP A 23 15.49 7.85 -0.91
CA TRP A 23 14.50 7.25 -0.02
C TRP A 23 13.84 5.99 -0.57
N LEU A 24 13.38 6.00 -1.82
CA LEU A 24 12.79 4.79 -2.42
C LEU A 24 13.77 3.62 -2.44
N PRO A 25 15.03 3.79 -2.89
CA PRO A 25 16.06 2.78 -2.75
C PRO A 25 16.33 2.32 -1.33
N VAL A 26 16.44 3.26 -0.39
CA VAL A 26 16.70 2.94 1.03
C VAL A 26 15.53 2.19 1.64
N LEU A 27 14.28 2.62 1.41
CA LEU A 27 13.08 1.91 1.84
C LEU A 27 13.03 0.49 1.25
N TYR A 28 13.40 0.33 -0.01
CA TYR A 28 13.46 -0.98 -0.64
C TYR A 28 14.50 -1.89 0.00
N LEU A 29 15.73 -1.39 0.19
CA LEU A 29 16.81 -2.14 0.83
C LEU A 29 16.49 -2.49 2.29
N LEU A 30 15.91 -1.55 3.03
CA LEU A 30 15.46 -1.81 4.41
C LEU A 30 14.33 -2.83 4.46
N SER A 31 13.36 -2.75 3.55
CA SER A 31 12.29 -3.75 3.42
C SER A 31 12.88 -5.14 3.15
N PHE A 32 13.90 -5.21 2.31
CA PHE A 32 14.64 -6.43 2.03
C PHE A 32 15.32 -7.00 3.27
N ILE A 33 16.06 -6.18 4.03
CA ILE A 33 16.75 -6.61 5.24
C ILE A 33 15.75 -7.09 6.30
N VAL A 34 14.68 -6.34 6.54
CA VAL A 34 13.69 -6.65 7.58
C VAL A 34 12.83 -7.86 7.23
N CYS A 35 12.57 -8.10 5.96
CA CYS A 35 11.86 -9.30 5.51
C CYS A 35 12.74 -10.55 5.51
N SER A 36 14.07 -10.43 5.74
CA SER A 36 14.91 -11.62 5.87
C SER A 36 14.56 -12.37 7.16
N ASP A 37 14.28 -13.67 7.04
CA ASP A 37 14.01 -14.52 8.19
C ASP A 37 15.18 -14.49 9.19
N ALA A 38 16.41 -14.36 8.71
CA ALA A 38 17.59 -14.23 9.54
C ALA A 38 17.52 -13.01 10.49
N VAL A 39 17.09 -11.85 9.99
CA VAL A 39 16.96 -10.64 10.83
C VAL A 39 15.77 -10.74 11.74
N ARG A 40 14.63 -11.23 11.25
CA ARG A 40 13.40 -11.39 12.02
C ARG A 40 13.57 -12.32 13.22
N PHE A 41 14.26 -13.45 13.03
CA PHE A 41 14.50 -14.43 14.11
C PHE A 41 15.66 -14.02 15.04
N SER A 42 16.67 -13.30 14.53
CA SER A 42 17.83 -12.92 15.35
C SER A 42 17.55 -11.78 16.32
N PHE A 43 16.69 -10.84 15.98
CA PHE A 43 16.45 -9.66 16.82
C PHE A 43 15.20 -9.77 17.69
N GLY A 44 14.27 -10.69 17.42
CA GLY A 44 13.05 -10.87 18.20
C GLY A 44 12.17 -9.62 18.34
N MET A 45 12.57 -8.52 17.67
CA MET A 45 11.92 -7.21 17.72
C MET A 45 11.37 -6.85 16.36
N ASP A 46 10.23 -6.19 16.37
CA ASP A 46 9.65 -5.59 15.18
C ASP A 46 10.43 -4.31 14.80
N LEU A 47 11.48 -4.48 13.99
CA LEU A 47 12.29 -3.37 13.47
C LEU A 47 11.45 -2.36 12.68
N SER A 48 10.26 -2.76 12.17
CA SER A 48 9.36 -1.86 11.45
C SER A 48 8.83 -0.75 12.34
N PHE A 49 8.56 -1.05 13.62
CA PHE A 49 8.13 -0.05 14.60
C PHE A 49 9.19 1.02 14.85
N LEU A 50 10.44 0.60 15.07
CA LEU A 50 11.55 1.54 15.26
C LEU A 50 11.78 2.41 14.01
N PHE A 51 11.60 1.84 12.84
CA PHE A 51 11.71 2.57 11.59
C PHE A 51 10.61 3.62 11.42
N VAL A 52 9.35 3.26 11.71
CA VAL A 52 8.21 4.19 11.68
C VAL A 52 8.42 5.32 12.68
N LEU A 53 8.84 5.01 13.91
CA LEU A 53 9.18 6.02 14.92
C LEU A 53 10.32 6.94 14.45
N GLY A 54 11.35 6.37 13.82
CA GLY A 54 12.46 7.14 13.25
C GLY A 54 12.00 8.13 12.19
N ILE A 55 11.16 7.71 11.24
CA ILE A 55 10.57 8.59 10.22
C ILE A 55 9.75 9.71 10.87
N ILE A 56 8.91 9.38 11.85
CA ILE A 56 8.05 10.35 12.54
C ILE A 56 8.90 11.34 13.32
N PHE A 57 9.91 10.86 14.07
CA PHE A 57 10.84 11.72 14.78
C PHE A 57 11.56 12.69 13.82
N PHE A 58 12.05 12.17 12.69
CA PHE A 58 12.72 12.97 11.67
C PHE A 58 11.78 14.03 11.08
N TYR A 59 10.50 13.67 10.84
CA TYR A 59 9.49 14.61 10.40
C TYR A 59 9.30 15.75 11.42
N PHE A 60 9.11 15.45 12.70
CA PHE A 60 8.94 16.47 13.74
C PHE A 60 10.18 17.36 13.92
N ALA A 61 11.38 16.77 13.80
CA ALA A 61 12.62 17.53 13.94
C ALA A 61 12.82 18.56 12.80
N PHE A 62 12.51 18.18 11.55
CA PHE A 62 12.83 18.98 10.38
C PHE A 62 11.62 19.67 9.72
N TYR A 63 10.41 19.15 9.92
CA TYR A 63 9.20 19.60 9.21
C TYR A 63 8.03 19.97 10.10
N LYS A 64 8.23 20.19 11.41
CA LYS A 64 7.17 20.52 12.38
C LYS A 64 6.22 21.64 11.95
N ASN A 65 6.68 22.59 11.15
CA ASN A 65 5.89 23.71 10.69
C ASN A 65 4.91 23.36 9.53
N HIS A 66 4.98 22.15 9.00
CA HIS A 66 4.12 21.69 7.92
C HIS A 66 2.86 20.95 8.39
N ILE A 67 2.76 20.62 9.69
CA ILE A 67 1.62 19.86 10.26
C ILE A 67 0.29 20.57 10.01
N SER A 68 0.24 21.89 10.14
CA SER A 68 -1.00 22.68 9.97
C SER A 68 -1.55 22.69 8.54
N LYS A 69 -0.75 22.29 7.55
CA LYS A 69 -1.12 22.29 6.12
C LYS A 69 -1.54 20.92 5.58
N ALA A 70 -1.38 19.87 6.36
CA ALA A 70 -1.73 18.50 5.99
C ALA A 70 -3.24 18.19 6.15
N SER A 71 -4.11 19.18 6.13
CA SER A 71 -5.54 19.09 6.46
C SER A 71 -6.34 18.09 5.63
N PHE A 72 -5.84 17.72 4.45
CA PHE A 72 -6.55 16.91 3.50
C PHE A 72 -6.82 15.46 3.94
N TYR A 73 -5.82 14.80 4.52
CA TYR A 73 -5.90 13.39 4.95
C TYR A 73 -6.01 13.28 6.48
N GLY A 74 -5.54 14.31 7.18
CA GLY A 74 -5.40 14.30 8.63
C GLY A 74 -6.70 14.15 9.41
N TRP A 75 -7.78 14.78 8.94
CA TRP A 75 -9.08 14.73 9.62
C TRP A 75 -9.61 13.29 9.75
N TRP A 76 -9.47 12.48 8.72
CA TRP A 76 -9.89 11.10 8.75
C TRP A 76 -9.13 10.26 9.77
N ILE A 77 -7.83 10.55 9.93
CA ILE A 77 -6.98 9.84 10.87
C ILE A 77 -7.28 10.21 12.31
N TYR A 78 -7.59 11.48 12.59
CA TYR A 78 -8.03 11.89 13.92
C TYR A 78 -9.28 11.12 14.38
N LEU A 79 -10.17 10.76 13.48
CA LEU A 79 -11.33 9.95 13.82
C LEU A 79 -10.97 8.51 14.25
N LEU A 80 -9.83 7.98 13.87
CA LEU A 80 -9.34 6.69 14.38
C LEU A 80 -8.91 6.73 15.84
N ILE A 81 -8.55 7.90 16.36
CA ILE A 81 -8.19 8.07 17.76
C ILE A 81 -9.39 7.73 18.67
N VAL A 82 -10.61 8.00 18.23
CA VAL A 82 -11.82 7.78 19.04
C VAL A 82 -12.01 6.30 19.43
N PRO A 83 -12.11 5.33 18.51
CA PRO A 83 -12.22 3.93 18.89
C PRO A 83 -11.00 3.45 19.69
N THR A 84 -9.78 3.93 19.33
CA THR A 84 -8.57 3.62 20.08
C THR A 84 -8.66 4.03 21.52
N LEU A 85 -9.09 5.26 21.83
CA LEU A 85 -9.24 5.76 23.21
C LEU A 85 -10.30 4.98 23.97
N ILE A 86 -11.44 4.66 23.35
CA ILE A 86 -12.51 3.87 23.98
C ILE A 86 -11.97 2.51 24.44
N MET A 87 -11.24 1.80 23.56
CA MET A 87 -10.69 0.48 23.89
C MET A 87 -9.61 0.54 24.98
N CYS A 88 -8.78 1.60 24.97
CA CYS A 88 -7.81 1.82 26.05
C CYS A 88 -8.49 2.07 27.42
N LEU A 89 -9.61 2.81 27.42
CA LEU A 89 -10.39 3.06 28.64
C LEU A 89 -11.07 1.79 29.15
N MET A 90 -11.47 0.89 28.27
CA MET A 90 -12.07 -0.41 28.63
C MET A 90 -11.04 -1.43 29.12
N LYS A 91 -9.74 -1.15 29.04
CA LYS A 91 -8.60 -2.02 29.44
C LYS A 91 -8.49 -3.33 28.65
N ASP A 92 -9.23 -3.49 27.55
CA ASP A 92 -9.20 -4.68 26.70
C ASP A 92 -8.15 -4.56 25.57
N GLY A 93 -7.70 -3.33 25.27
CA GLY A 93 -6.78 -3.03 24.19
C GLY A 93 -5.30 -3.09 24.58
N ASP A 94 -4.45 -3.43 23.62
CA ASP A 94 -3.02 -3.20 23.68
C ASP A 94 -2.71 -1.81 23.11
N MET A 95 -2.45 -0.86 24.00
CA MET A 95 -2.17 0.52 23.63
C MET A 95 -0.94 0.65 22.70
N GLY A 96 0.08 -0.17 22.90
CA GLY A 96 1.28 -0.17 22.05
C GLY A 96 0.95 -0.54 20.60
N HIS A 97 0.18 -1.61 20.42
CA HIS A 97 -0.28 -2.03 19.10
C HIS A 97 -1.19 -1.00 18.43
N MET A 98 -2.13 -0.44 19.17
CA MET A 98 -3.04 0.60 18.65
C MET A 98 -2.29 1.86 18.21
N ILE A 99 -1.32 2.32 19.01
CA ILE A 99 -0.45 3.45 18.65
C ILE A 99 0.31 3.12 17.37
N HIS A 100 0.92 1.94 17.29
CA HIS A 100 1.67 1.51 16.11
C HIS A 100 0.83 1.53 14.84
N CYS A 101 -0.34 0.90 14.85
CA CYS A 101 -1.25 0.90 13.70
C CYS A 101 -1.70 2.32 13.33
N THR A 102 -2.00 3.17 14.31
CA THR A 102 -2.38 4.56 14.08
C THR A 102 -1.22 5.36 13.45
N LEU A 103 0.01 5.16 13.94
CA LEU A 103 1.21 5.80 13.39
C LEU A 103 1.48 5.36 11.94
N ILE A 104 1.25 4.09 11.60
CA ILE A 104 1.35 3.62 10.22
C ILE A 104 0.37 4.38 9.31
N MET A 105 -0.86 4.60 9.75
CA MET A 105 -1.88 5.30 8.96
C MET A 105 -1.56 6.77 8.69
N ILE A 106 -0.77 7.44 9.54
CA ILE A 106 -0.34 8.84 9.30
C ILE A 106 0.88 8.95 8.38
N LEU A 107 1.54 7.85 8.03
CA LEU A 107 2.75 7.85 7.19
C LEU A 107 2.60 8.61 5.87
N PRO A 108 1.48 8.54 5.12
CA PRO A 108 1.35 9.32 3.89
C PRO A 108 1.54 10.83 4.10
N ILE A 109 1.12 11.36 5.25
CA ILE A 109 1.26 12.77 5.60
C ILE A 109 2.70 13.08 6.00
N VAL A 110 3.29 12.20 6.79
CA VAL A 110 4.66 12.35 7.29
C VAL A 110 5.68 12.22 6.15
N LEU A 111 5.42 11.36 5.18
CA LEU A 111 6.28 11.15 4.00
C LEU A 111 6.12 12.24 2.93
N GLU A 112 4.97 12.93 2.87
CA GLU A 112 4.69 13.93 1.83
C GLU A 112 5.77 15.00 1.67
N PRO A 113 6.32 15.63 2.72
CA PRO A 113 7.38 16.63 2.59
C PRO A 113 8.65 16.11 1.91
N PHE A 114 8.94 14.82 2.06
CA PHE A 114 10.14 14.18 1.49
C PHE A 114 9.98 13.83 0.00
N ILE A 115 8.76 13.86 -0.55
CA ILE A 115 8.53 13.55 -1.96
C ILE A 115 9.04 14.69 -2.85
N PRO A 116 9.84 14.45 -3.91
CA PRO A 116 10.30 15.48 -4.83
C PRO A 116 9.14 16.16 -5.56
N HIS A 117 9.39 17.41 -5.97
CA HIS A 117 8.45 18.17 -6.78
C HIS A 117 8.48 17.76 -8.27
N ASP A 118 9.60 17.27 -8.75
CA ASP A 118 9.83 17.02 -10.17
C ASP A 118 9.72 15.54 -10.55
N ASP A 119 9.16 15.31 -11.73
CA ASP A 119 8.92 13.98 -12.28
C ASP A 119 10.21 13.21 -12.62
N LYS A 120 11.32 13.93 -12.85
CA LYS A 120 12.60 13.29 -13.22
C LYS A 120 13.20 12.61 -12.01
N THR A 121 13.22 13.29 -10.87
CA THR A 121 13.74 12.75 -9.61
C THR A 121 12.90 11.57 -9.11
N ILE A 122 11.54 11.68 -9.19
CA ILE A 122 10.66 10.55 -8.88
C ILE A 122 10.98 9.36 -9.80
N SER A 123 11.06 9.59 -11.11
CA SER A 123 11.34 8.52 -12.07
C SER A 123 12.71 7.89 -11.85
N PHE A 124 13.74 8.66 -11.51
CA PHE A 124 15.07 8.14 -11.20
C PHE A 124 15.02 7.17 -10.00
N GLY A 125 14.37 7.57 -8.90
CA GLY A 125 14.19 6.70 -7.74
C GLY A 125 13.44 5.40 -8.08
N LEU A 126 12.41 5.48 -8.93
CA LEU A 126 11.67 4.31 -9.38
C LEU A 126 12.53 3.38 -10.27
N TYR A 127 13.33 3.93 -11.19
CA TYR A 127 14.28 3.11 -11.99
C TYR A 127 15.31 2.40 -11.11
N PHE A 128 15.78 3.06 -10.07
CA PHE A 128 16.70 2.44 -9.12
C PHE A 128 16.02 1.27 -8.40
N VAL A 129 14.80 1.43 -7.90
CA VAL A 129 14.03 0.34 -7.27
C VAL A 129 13.85 -0.83 -8.23
N VAL A 130 13.51 -0.56 -9.50
CA VAL A 130 13.40 -1.60 -10.53
C VAL A 130 14.73 -2.33 -10.72
N GLY A 131 15.83 -1.58 -10.86
CA GLY A 131 17.17 -2.18 -11.06
C GLY A 131 17.58 -3.08 -9.91
N VAL A 132 17.39 -2.65 -8.66
CA VAL A 132 17.68 -3.46 -7.47
C VAL A 132 16.76 -4.67 -7.40
N SER A 133 15.47 -4.51 -7.69
CA SER A 133 14.51 -5.64 -7.71
C SER A 133 14.90 -6.71 -8.72
N LEU A 134 15.28 -6.31 -9.94
CA LEU A 134 15.71 -7.23 -10.99
C LEU A 134 17.02 -7.93 -10.63
N LEU A 135 17.97 -7.21 -10.02
CA LEU A 135 19.22 -7.80 -9.55
C LEU A 135 18.96 -8.85 -8.47
N LEU A 136 18.16 -8.52 -7.47
CA LEU A 136 17.81 -9.46 -6.40
C LEU A 136 17.08 -10.69 -6.94
N LEU A 137 16.19 -10.49 -7.88
CA LEU A 137 15.46 -11.56 -8.55
C LEU A 137 16.41 -12.48 -9.31
N PHE A 138 17.35 -11.91 -10.06
CA PHE A 138 18.38 -12.65 -10.78
C PHE A 138 19.26 -13.48 -9.85
N LEU A 139 19.69 -12.89 -8.73
CA LEU A 139 20.51 -13.56 -7.72
C LEU A 139 19.72 -14.69 -7.04
N TYR A 140 18.45 -14.49 -6.74
CA TYR A 140 17.57 -15.51 -6.19
C TYR A 140 17.39 -16.68 -7.16
N ALA A 141 17.02 -16.38 -8.39
CA ALA A 141 16.69 -17.41 -9.38
C ALA A 141 17.89 -18.26 -9.81
N ASN A 142 19.09 -17.67 -9.87
CA ASN A 142 20.27 -18.36 -10.44
C ASN A 142 21.25 -18.89 -9.38
N PHE A 143 21.29 -18.27 -8.19
CA PHE A 143 22.28 -18.62 -7.17
C PHE A 143 21.65 -19.09 -5.86
N GLY A 144 20.34 -19.20 -5.77
CA GLY A 144 19.66 -19.53 -4.52
C GLY A 144 19.98 -18.53 -3.40
N PHE A 145 20.47 -17.34 -3.76
CA PHE A 145 20.76 -16.28 -2.82
C PHE A 145 19.47 -15.95 -2.08
N LEU A 146 19.47 -16.07 -0.74
CA LEU A 146 18.29 -15.96 0.13
C LEU A 146 17.45 -17.26 0.28
N GLY A 147 18.02 -18.41 -0.02
CA GLY A 147 17.35 -19.71 0.09
C GLY A 147 16.62 -19.89 1.37
N ASN A 148 15.59 -20.23 1.81
CA ASN A 148 14.77 -20.35 3.00
C ASN A 148 13.90 -19.15 3.34
N TRP A 149 13.67 -18.22 2.43
CA TRP A 149 12.68 -17.18 2.62
C TRP A 149 11.26 -17.73 2.46
N ASN A 150 10.36 -17.22 3.30
CA ASN A 150 8.95 -17.43 3.07
C ASN A 150 8.59 -16.91 1.67
N THR A 151 8.00 -17.75 0.84
CA THR A 151 7.63 -17.45 -0.55
C THR A 151 6.78 -16.18 -0.68
N ASN A 152 5.92 -15.91 0.31
CA ASN A 152 5.10 -14.70 0.33
C ASN A 152 5.95 -13.44 0.59
N CYS A 153 6.93 -13.49 1.51
CA CYS A 153 7.81 -12.36 1.76
C CYS A 153 8.62 -12.00 0.51
N MET A 154 9.12 -12.98 -0.21
CA MET A 154 9.81 -12.77 -1.48
C MET A 154 8.88 -12.16 -2.53
N GLY A 155 7.65 -12.67 -2.65
CA GLY A 155 6.64 -12.10 -3.53
C GLY A 155 6.37 -10.62 -3.25
N TYR A 156 6.25 -10.23 -1.98
CA TYR A 156 6.04 -8.83 -1.60
C TYR A 156 7.22 -7.92 -1.95
N LEU A 157 8.45 -8.39 -1.77
CA LEU A 157 9.63 -7.63 -2.17
C LEU A 157 9.65 -7.39 -3.68
N LEU A 158 9.35 -8.43 -4.46
CA LEU A 158 9.24 -8.29 -5.91
C LEU A 158 8.10 -7.36 -6.30
N PHE A 159 6.99 -7.37 -5.56
CA PHE A 159 5.88 -6.44 -5.79
C PHE A 159 6.30 -4.97 -5.68
N LEU A 160 7.27 -4.63 -4.84
CA LEU A 160 7.82 -3.27 -4.79
C LEU A 160 8.44 -2.85 -6.14
N GLY A 161 9.16 -3.77 -6.80
CA GLY A 161 9.68 -3.55 -8.15
C GLY A 161 8.59 -3.40 -9.20
N PHE A 162 7.56 -4.26 -9.14
CA PHE A 162 6.38 -4.15 -10.01
C PHE A 162 5.61 -2.85 -9.80
N ALA A 163 5.49 -2.38 -8.55
CA ALA A 163 4.88 -1.10 -8.25
C ALA A 163 5.64 0.05 -8.91
N ALA A 164 6.97 0.05 -8.82
CA ALA A 164 7.81 1.04 -9.49
C ALA A 164 7.66 0.97 -11.03
N LEU A 165 7.71 -0.25 -11.61
CA LEU A 165 7.47 -0.47 -13.05
C LEU A 165 6.08 0.03 -13.48
N THR A 166 5.05 -0.18 -12.67
CA THR A 166 3.67 0.27 -12.95
C THR A 166 3.59 1.78 -13.09
N VAL A 167 4.25 2.54 -12.21
CA VAL A 167 4.29 4.01 -12.31
C VAL A 167 5.05 4.46 -13.56
N LEU A 168 6.21 3.84 -13.84
CA LEU A 168 7.01 4.15 -15.03
C LEU A 168 6.25 3.84 -16.33
N LEU A 169 5.58 2.70 -16.42
CA LEU A 169 4.73 2.31 -17.55
C LEU A 169 3.52 3.24 -17.70
N SER A 170 2.92 3.68 -16.60
CA SER A 170 1.82 4.65 -16.63
C SER A 170 2.24 5.98 -17.26
N LYS A 171 3.51 6.36 -17.07
CA LYS A 171 4.12 7.55 -17.67
C LYS A 171 4.47 7.31 -19.16
N ASN A 172 5.00 6.14 -19.49
CA ASN A 172 5.39 5.79 -20.85
C ASN A 172 5.05 4.33 -21.20
N ARG A 173 3.76 4.08 -21.44
CA ARG A 173 3.24 2.74 -21.76
C ARG A 173 3.73 2.15 -23.09
N LYS A 174 4.30 2.97 -23.96
CA LYS A 174 4.87 2.53 -25.25
C LYS A 174 6.31 2.03 -25.10
N ASN A 175 6.91 2.17 -23.95
CA ASN A 175 8.28 1.69 -23.72
C ASN A 175 8.30 0.16 -23.65
N VAL A 176 8.71 -0.46 -24.75
CA VAL A 176 8.78 -1.93 -24.89
C VAL A 176 9.71 -2.54 -23.85
N TRP A 177 10.83 -1.90 -23.53
CA TRP A 177 11.79 -2.42 -22.57
C TRP A 177 11.21 -2.54 -21.14
N LEU A 178 10.39 -1.59 -20.73
CA LEU A 178 9.70 -1.71 -19.42
C LEU A 178 8.73 -2.89 -19.41
N TRP A 179 8.05 -3.18 -20.53
CA TRP A 179 7.19 -4.36 -20.64
C TRP A 179 7.98 -5.67 -20.67
N VAL A 180 9.14 -5.69 -21.34
CA VAL A 180 10.05 -6.85 -21.31
C VAL A 180 10.50 -7.14 -19.89
N PHE A 181 10.93 -6.11 -19.14
CA PHE A 181 11.28 -6.26 -17.73
C PHE A 181 10.10 -6.70 -16.87
N TYR A 182 8.92 -6.17 -17.14
CA TYR A 182 7.70 -6.56 -16.44
C TYR A 182 7.38 -8.04 -16.66
N ALA A 183 7.43 -8.51 -17.91
CA ALA A 183 7.20 -9.90 -18.26
C ALA A 183 8.26 -10.84 -17.68
N TYR A 184 9.54 -10.47 -17.75
CA TYR A 184 10.63 -11.23 -17.14
C TYR A 184 10.42 -11.37 -15.64
N ALA A 185 10.18 -10.27 -14.93
CA ALA A 185 9.95 -10.28 -13.50
C ALA A 185 8.70 -11.11 -13.14
N PHE A 186 7.65 -11.07 -13.98
CA PHE A 186 6.43 -11.85 -13.77
C PHE A 186 6.68 -13.37 -13.89
N VAL A 187 7.42 -13.81 -14.90
CA VAL A 187 7.79 -15.22 -15.04
C VAL A 187 8.56 -15.69 -13.80
N GLN A 188 9.50 -14.90 -13.33
CA GLN A 188 10.26 -15.23 -12.13
C GLN A 188 9.40 -15.22 -10.86
N LEU A 189 8.42 -14.32 -10.78
CA LEU A 189 7.48 -14.28 -9.66
C LEU A 189 6.66 -15.57 -9.57
N LEU A 190 6.27 -16.18 -10.69
CA LEU A 190 5.57 -17.47 -10.71
C LEU A 190 6.40 -18.55 -10.03
N VAL A 191 7.73 -18.55 -10.22
CA VAL A 191 8.65 -19.49 -9.58
C VAL A 191 8.64 -19.35 -8.04
N THR A 192 8.37 -18.15 -7.50
CA THR A 192 8.27 -17.96 -6.04
C THR A 192 7.06 -18.65 -5.42
N GLY A 193 6.06 -19.02 -6.22
CA GLY A 193 4.81 -19.64 -5.77
C GLY A 193 3.89 -18.68 -5.01
N SER A 194 4.10 -17.36 -5.09
CA SER A 194 3.24 -16.35 -4.45
C SER A 194 2.03 -15.99 -5.34
N ARG A 195 0.96 -16.77 -5.20
CA ARG A 195 -0.27 -16.65 -6.01
C ARG A 195 -0.92 -15.27 -5.90
N ASN A 196 -1.06 -14.77 -4.67
CA ASN A 196 -1.71 -13.49 -4.41
C ASN A 196 -0.98 -12.33 -5.10
N ILE A 197 0.35 -12.31 -5.02
CA ILE A 197 1.16 -11.29 -5.67
C ILE A 197 1.10 -11.42 -7.20
N SER A 198 1.06 -12.63 -7.73
CA SER A 198 0.90 -12.84 -9.18
C SER A 198 -0.40 -12.23 -9.70
N ILE A 199 -1.51 -12.43 -8.99
CA ILE A 199 -2.81 -11.80 -9.32
C ILE A 199 -2.70 -10.27 -9.24
N ALA A 200 -2.10 -9.75 -8.17
CA ALA A 200 -1.90 -8.33 -7.97
C ALA A 200 -1.10 -7.67 -9.12
N VAL A 201 -0.06 -8.35 -9.60
CA VAL A 201 0.76 -7.90 -10.73
C VAL A 201 -0.06 -7.91 -12.03
N ILE A 202 -0.85 -8.95 -12.28
CA ILE A 202 -1.76 -8.99 -13.44
C ILE A 202 -2.73 -7.81 -13.40
N ILE A 203 -3.34 -7.53 -12.25
CA ILE A 203 -4.26 -6.39 -12.06
C ILE A 203 -3.56 -5.07 -12.41
N THR A 204 -2.34 -4.85 -11.92
CA THR A 204 -1.60 -3.60 -12.25
C THR A 204 -1.30 -3.48 -13.74
N ALA A 205 -0.90 -4.58 -14.41
CA ALA A 205 -0.68 -4.58 -15.85
C ALA A 205 -1.94 -4.23 -16.64
N LEU A 206 -3.07 -4.88 -16.31
CA LEU A 206 -4.37 -4.59 -16.93
C LEU A 206 -4.80 -3.14 -16.76
N LEU A 207 -4.64 -2.59 -15.54
CA LEU A 207 -4.96 -1.19 -15.27
C LEU A 207 -4.12 -0.24 -16.13
N VAL A 208 -2.81 -0.50 -16.29
CA VAL A 208 -1.94 0.31 -17.15
C VAL A 208 -2.37 0.23 -18.62
N LEU A 209 -2.69 -0.96 -19.12
CA LEU A 209 -3.14 -1.16 -20.50
C LEU A 209 -4.49 -0.48 -20.76
N LEU A 210 -5.41 -0.53 -19.81
CA LEU A 210 -6.76 0.03 -19.88
C LEU A 210 -6.84 1.49 -19.40
N LYS A 211 -5.73 2.21 -19.30
CA LYS A 211 -5.68 3.60 -18.81
C LYS A 211 -6.72 4.52 -19.47
N GLY A 212 -6.92 4.42 -20.78
CA GLY A 212 -7.87 5.28 -21.51
C GLY A 212 -9.32 5.13 -21.02
N PRO A 213 -9.91 3.92 -21.07
CA PRO A 213 -11.24 3.66 -20.52
C PRO A 213 -11.39 4.00 -19.04
N ILE A 214 -10.37 3.68 -18.23
CA ILE A 214 -10.41 3.89 -16.76
C ILE A 214 -10.37 5.38 -16.40
N SER A 215 -9.82 6.23 -17.23
CA SER A 215 -9.83 7.68 -17.02
C SER A 215 -11.23 8.30 -17.09
N LYS A 216 -12.26 7.55 -17.53
CA LYS A 216 -13.65 7.99 -17.44
C LYS A 216 -14.14 7.88 -15.99
N LYS A 217 -14.74 8.96 -15.47
CA LYS A 217 -15.11 9.10 -14.05
C LYS A 217 -15.94 7.92 -13.50
N TRP A 218 -16.92 7.45 -14.27
CA TRP A 218 -17.77 6.35 -13.81
C TRP A 218 -17.01 5.02 -13.75
N VAL A 219 -16.15 4.72 -14.76
CA VAL A 219 -15.33 3.50 -14.79
C VAL A 219 -14.35 3.51 -13.62
N TYR A 220 -13.67 4.64 -13.42
CA TYR A 220 -12.77 4.84 -12.30
C TYR A 220 -13.43 4.58 -10.96
N ARG A 221 -14.64 5.14 -10.75
CA ARG A 221 -15.41 4.93 -9.51
C ARG A 221 -15.84 3.49 -9.31
N VAL A 222 -16.30 2.82 -10.36
CA VAL A 222 -16.66 1.39 -10.29
C VAL A 222 -15.46 0.56 -9.86
N ILE A 223 -14.27 0.81 -10.44
CA ILE A 223 -13.08 0.04 -10.14
C ILE A 223 -12.65 0.23 -8.68
N TYR A 224 -12.54 1.45 -8.17
CA TYR A 224 -12.11 1.61 -6.79
C TYR A 224 -13.17 1.16 -5.78
N THR A 225 -14.45 1.35 -6.09
CA THR A 225 -15.54 0.85 -5.25
C THR A 225 -15.49 -0.68 -5.17
N PHE A 226 -15.30 -1.34 -6.32
CA PHE A 226 -15.15 -2.79 -6.35
C PHE A 226 -13.91 -3.24 -5.57
N ALA A 227 -12.77 -2.58 -5.75
CA ALA A 227 -11.55 -2.91 -5.02
C ALA A 227 -11.69 -2.74 -3.49
N ILE A 228 -12.44 -1.73 -3.04
CA ILE A 228 -12.75 -1.54 -1.63
C ILE A 228 -13.70 -2.63 -1.11
N LEU A 229 -14.72 -2.99 -1.88
CA LEU A 229 -15.73 -3.98 -1.46
C LEU A 229 -15.26 -5.43 -1.60
N TYR A 230 -14.35 -5.71 -2.52
CA TYR A 230 -13.87 -7.05 -2.82
C TYR A 230 -13.34 -7.81 -1.58
N PRO A 231 -12.46 -7.23 -0.74
CA PRO A 231 -12.00 -7.91 0.47
C PRO A 231 -13.12 -8.19 1.50
N LEU A 232 -14.20 -7.43 1.48
CA LEU A 232 -15.39 -7.69 2.33
C LEU A 232 -16.21 -8.88 1.81
N ILE A 233 -16.34 -9.00 0.49
CA ILE A 233 -17.16 -10.02 -0.17
C ILE A 233 -16.38 -11.33 -0.34
N PHE A 234 -15.07 -11.24 -0.48
CA PHE A 234 -14.21 -12.39 -0.77
C PHE A 234 -14.30 -13.53 0.25
N PRO A 235 -14.35 -13.32 1.56
CA PRO A 235 -14.50 -14.41 2.52
C PRO A 235 -15.78 -15.23 2.29
N TRP A 236 -16.90 -14.57 2.04
CA TRP A 236 -18.15 -15.23 1.71
C TRP A 236 -18.04 -16.04 0.41
N ILE A 237 -17.51 -15.44 -0.68
CA ILE A 237 -17.27 -16.14 -1.95
C ILE A 237 -16.38 -17.35 -1.71
N ALA A 238 -15.27 -17.21 -0.98
CA ALA A 238 -14.33 -18.27 -0.72
C ALA A 238 -14.96 -19.43 0.07
N THR A 239 -15.86 -19.13 1.00
CA THR A 239 -16.56 -20.14 1.79
C THR A 239 -17.60 -20.90 0.96
N GLU A 240 -18.41 -20.20 0.17
CA GLU A 240 -19.46 -20.78 -0.67
C GLU A 240 -18.91 -21.56 -1.87
N MET A 241 -17.71 -21.21 -2.34
CA MET A 241 -17.08 -21.91 -3.46
C MET A 241 -16.54 -23.30 -3.10
N VAL A 242 -16.24 -23.56 -1.83
CA VAL A 242 -15.65 -24.85 -1.41
C VAL A 242 -16.59 -26.01 -1.80
N GLY A 243 -16.07 -27.01 -2.46
CA GLY A 243 -16.83 -28.18 -2.93
C GLY A 243 -17.62 -27.97 -4.23
N THR A 244 -17.51 -26.81 -4.88
CA THR A 244 -18.08 -26.61 -6.21
C THR A 244 -17.15 -27.13 -7.31
N ALA A 245 -17.71 -27.51 -8.46
CA ALA A 245 -16.92 -27.91 -9.63
C ALA A 245 -15.90 -26.85 -10.08
N LEU A 246 -16.25 -25.55 -9.95
CA LEU A 246 -15.34 -24.45 -10.23
C LEU A 246 -14.16 -24.43 -9.26
N TYR A 247 -14.39 -24.70 -7.98
CA TYR A 247 -13.32 -24.77 -6.99
C TYR A 247 -12.37 -25.92 -7.29
N GLU A 248 -12.88 -27.11 -7.61
CA GLU A 248 -12.06 -28.29 -7.94
C GLU A 248 -11.20 -28.04 -9.19
N TRP A 249 -11.78 -27.45 -10.23
CA TRP A 249 -11.06 -27.06 -11.45
C TRP A 249 -9.95 -26.03 -11.17
N LEU A 250 -10.24 -25.00 -10.36
CA LEU A 250 -9.23 -24.00 -9.95
C LEU A 250 -8.15 -24.64 -9.06
N ALA A 251 -8.49 -25.61 -8.23
CA ALA A 251 -7.53 -26.33 -7.40
C ALA A 251 -6.54 -27.11 -8.28
N GLU A 252 -7.02 -27.83 -9.28
CA GLU A 252 -6.20 -28.59 -10.23
C GLU A 252 -5.22 -27.66 -10.99
N ILE A 253 -5.71 -26.54 -11.53
CA ILE A 253 -4.84 -25.53 -12.17
C ILE A 253 -3.80 -24.98 -11.20
N THR A 254 -4.21 -24.69 -9.98
CA THR A 254 -3.31 -24.10 -8.97
C THR A 254 -2.22 -25.08 -8.57
N GLU A 255 -2.55 -26.37 -8.42
CA GLU A 255 -1.61 -27.43 -8.12
C GLU A 255 -0.60 -27.61 -9.26
N THR A 256 -1.09 -27.60 -10.49
CA THR A 256 -0.24 -27.73 -11.70
C THR A 256 0.77 -26.57 -11.82
N ILE A 257 0.35 -25.33 -11.55
CA ILE A 257 1.21 -24.14 -11.71
C ILE A 257 2.19 -23.98 -10.55
N TYR A 258 1.79 -24.28 -9.31
CA TYR A 258 2.53 -23.91 -8.12
C TYR A 258 3.09 -25.09 -7.32
N ASP A 259 2.86 -26.32 -7.76
CA ASP A 259 3.32 -27.55 -7.08
C ASP A 259 3.02 -27.55 -5.55
N LYS A 260 1.86 -27.02 -5.16
CA LYS A 260 1.42 -26.85 -3.77
C LYS A 260 0.12 -27.64 -3.54
N GLY A 261 0.25 -28.95 -3.40
CA GLY A 261 -0.88 -29.85 -3.20
C GLY A 261 -1.59 -29.76 -1.85
N GLN A 262 -1.20 -28.84 -0.94
CA GLN A 262 -1.82 -28.77 0.38
C GLN A 262 -2.63 -27.48 0.56
N GLY A 263 -3.93 -27.64 0.82
CA GLY A 263 -4.83 -26.55 1.25
C GLY A 263 -5.76 -25.97 0.18
N GLY A 264 -5.78 -26.51 -1.04
CA GLY A 264 -6.67 -26.07 -2.12
C GLY A 264 -6.43 -24.62 -2.57
N VAL A 265 -7.33 -24.07 -3.38
CA VAL A 265 -7.24 -22.70 -3.97
C VAL A 265 -7.03 -21.63 -2.90
N PHE A 266 -7.75 -21.72 -1.80
CA PHE A 266 -7.74 -20.72 -0.72
C PHE A 266 -6.85 -21.08 0.46
N SER A 267 -6.02 -22.11 0.36
CA SER A 267 -5.04 -22.49 1.41
C SER A 267 -5.66 -22.63 2.82
N GLY A 268 -6.86 -23.21 2.94
CA GLY A 268 -7.59 -23.39 4.21
C GLY A 268 -8.21 -22.12 4.81
N ARG A 269 -8.11 -20.96 4.15
CA ARG A 269 -8.63 -19.66 4.63
C ARG A 269 -10.13 -19.61 4.93
N PRO A 270 -11.04 -20.31 4.20
CA PRO A 270 -12.47 -20.26 4.53
C PRO A 270 -12.79 -20.58 5.99
N LYS A 271 -12.12 -21.60 6.56
CA LYS A 271 -12.29 -21.94 7.98
C LYS A 271 -11.86 -20.80 8.91
N LEU A 272 -10.78 -20.13 8.56
CA LEU A 272 -10.23 -19.02 9.33
C LEU A 272 -11.12 -17.77 9.26
N TYR A 273 -11.78 -17.55 8.14
CA TYR A 273 -12.77 -16.47 8.01
C TYR A 273 -13.96 -16.67 8.94
N LEU A 274 -14.48 -17.88 9.02
CA LEU A 274 -15.58 -18.21 9.94
C LEU A 274 -15.18 -18.03 11.41
N GLU A 275 -13.95 -18.41 11.78
CA GLU A 275 -13.42 -18.18 13.13
C GLU A 275 -13.28 -16.68 13.45
N ALA A 276 -12.80 -15.88 12.48
CA ALA A 276 -12.67 -14.43 12.62
C ALA A 276 -14.03 -13.75 12.79
N GLU A 277 -15.03 -14.12 11.98
CA GLU A 277 -16.40 -13.61 12.08
C GLU A 277 -17.02 -13.90 13.45
N LYS A 278 -16.85 -15.13 13.93
CA LYS A 278 -17.33 -15.51 15.27
C LYS A 278 -16.71 -14.64 16.36
N LEU A 279 -15.41 -14.45 16.33
CA LEU A 279 -14.69 -13.63 17.31
C LEU A 279 -15.13 -12.16 17.26
N ILE A 280 -15.22 -11.58 16.07
CA ILE A 280 -15.69 -10.20 15.88
C ILE A 280 -17.13 -10.02 16.40
N GLY A 281 -17.99 -11.03 16.23
CA GLY A 281 -19.39 -11.03 16.62
C GLY A 281 -19.66 -11.36 18.10
N GLU A 282 -18.68 -11.71 18.92
CA GLU A 282 -18.88 -12.12 20.31
C GLU A 282 -19.48 -11.02 21.19
N SER A 283 -19.18 -9.75 20.91
CA SER A 283 -19.70 -8.61 21.67
C SER A 283 -20.02 -7.43 20.75
N TRP A 284 -21.19 -6.82 20.93
CA TRP A 284 -21.60 -5.65 20.17
C TRP A 284 -20.65 -4.46 20.39
N VAL A 285 -20.02 -4.33 21.57
CA VAL A 285 -19.02 -3.29 21.86
C VAL A 285 -17.78 -3.51 21.03
N HIS A 286 -17.25 -4.74 21.01
CA HIS A 286 -16.09 -5.09 20.21
C HIS A 286 -16.40 -5.05 18.70
N TYR A 287 -17.61 -5.39 18.30
CA TYR A 287 -18.07 -5.21 16.93
C TYR A 287 -17.99 -3.76 16.48
N LEU A 288 -18.41 -2.80 17.33
CA LEU A 288 -18.40 -1.38 16.98
C LEU A 288 -17.00 -0.73 17.11
N PHE A 289 -16.26 -1.05 18.16
CA PHE A 289 -15.01 -0.34 18.51
C PHE A 289 -13.74 -1.19 18.33
N GLY A 290 -13.87 -2.50 18.07
CA GLY A 290 -12.79 -3.45 17.95
C GLY A 290 -12.29 -3.96 19.30
N TYR A 291 -11.25 -4.77 19.25
CA TYR A 291 -10.54 -5.29 20.44
C TYR A 291 -9.31 -4.46 20.81
N GLY A 292 -8.90 -3.51 19.96
CA GLY A 292 -7.73 -2.67 20.20
C GLY A 292 -6.41 -3.44 20.34
N ARG A 293 -6.34 -4.64 19.82
CA ARG A 293 -5.14 -5.50 19.89
C ARG A 293 -5.04 -6.40 18.67
N THR A 294 -3.85 -6.93 18.44
CA THR A 294 -3.64 -7.96 17.43
C THR A 294 -4.26 -9.27 17.90
N MET A 295 -4.98 -9.95 17.06
CA MET A 295 -5.48 -11.28 17.27
C MET A 295 -4.31 -12.26 17.30
N VAL A 296 -4.16 -13.06 18.36
CA VAL A 296 -3.06 -14.02 18.49
C VAL A 296 -3.17 -15.15 17.45
N SER A 297 -4.39 -15.57 17.11
CA SER A 297 -4.68 -16.52 16.03
C SER A 297 -4.69 -15.88 14.63
N PHE A 298 -4.32 -14.65 14.54
CA PHE A 298 -4.59 -13.71 13.45
C PHE A 298 -3.74 -13.87 12.21
N TYR A 299 -2.59 -14.51 12.34
CA TYR A 299 -1.92 -15.04 11.13
C TYR A 299 -2.87 -15.87 10.25
N ALA A 300 -4.03 -16.11 10.79
CA ALA A 300 -5.02 -17.02 10.31
C ALA A 300 -6.03 -16.37 9.37
N ALA A 301 -6.59 -15.21 9.64
CA ALA A 301 -7.67 -14.71 8.78
C ALA A 301 -7.16 -14.26 7.40
N HIS A 302 -5.92 -13.82 7.28
CA HIS A 302 -5.34 -13.36 6.01
C HIS A 302 -6.28 -12.47 5.21
N ASN A 303 -7.02 -11.59 5.91
CA ASN A 303 -7.93 -10.63 5.29
C ASN A 303 -7.81 -9.28 6.00
N GLY A 304 -7.47 -8.24 5.23
CA GLY A 304 -7.17 -6.92 5.77
C GLY A 304 -8.36 -6.26 6.47
N TYR A 305 -9.60 -6.53 6.02
CA TYR A 305 -10.79 -5.96 6.66
C TYR A 305 -11.15 -6.65 7.96
N TYR A 306 -10.93 -7.94 8.08
CA TYR A 306 -11.06 -8.61 9.37
C TYR A 306 -10.03 -8.11 10.37
N VAL A 307 -8.79 -7.81 9.91
CA VAL A 307 -7.78 -7.14 10.74
C VAL A 307 -8.28 -5.79 11.22
N LEU A 308 -8.75 -4.97 10.30
CA LEU A 308 -9.25 -3.63 10.62
C LEU A 308 -10.44 -3.69 11.56
N HIS A 309 -11.41 -4.55 11.27
CA HIS A 309 -12.62 -4.71 12.07
C HIS A 309 -12.29 -5.24 13.47
N TYR A 310 -11.42 -6.25 13.57
CA TYR A 310 -10.99 -6.75 14.87
C TYR A 310 -10.25 -5.68 15.68
N THR A 311 -9.36 -4.91 15.03
CA THR A 311 -8.53 -3.91 15.73
C THR A 311 -9.33 -2.67 16.10
N TYR A 312 -10.11 -2.10 15.16
CA TYR A 312 -10.74 -0.79 15.29
C TYR A 312 -12.27 -0.83 15.27
N GLY A 313 -12.88 -2.00 15.15
CA GLY A 313 -14.31 -2.20 14.98
C GLY A 313 -14.86 -1.65 13.68
N LEU A 314 -16.18 -1.69 13.56
CA LEU A 314 -16.91 -1.18 12.41
C LEU A 314 -16.64 0.32 12.21
N ILE A 315 -16.63 1.10 13.29
CA ILE A 315 -16.43 2.56 13.23
C ILE A 315 -15.06 2.87 12.63
N GLY A 316 -13.98 2.27 13.16
CA GLY A 316 -12.64 2.50 12.62
C GLY A 316 -12.47 1.98 11.18
N THR A 317 -13.09 0.85 10.84
CA THR A 317 -13.10 0.33 9.47
C THR A 317 -13.77 1.31 8.51
N LEU A 318 -14.94 1.87 8.88
CA LEU A 318 -15.64 2.87 8.06
C LEU A 318 -14.84 4.17 7.89
N VAL A 319 -14.14 4.60 8.94
CA VAL A 319 -13.22 5.76 8.85
C VAL A 319 -12.12 5.49 7.82
N ILE A 320 -11.48 4.33 7.84
CA ILE A 320 -10.43 3.97 6.89
C ILE A 320 -10.98 3.88 5.46
N VAL A 321 -12.15 3.25 5.28
CA VAL A 321 -12.83 3.19 3.98
C VAL A 321 -13.15 4.60 3.46
N GLY A 322 -13.67 5.48 4.33
CA GLY A 322 -13.93 6.88 3.98
C GLY A 322 -12.67 7.62 3.55
N ALA A 323 -11.55 7.41 4.26
CA ALA A 323 -10.26 7.98 3.90
C ALA A 323 -9.76 7.49 2.52
N LEU A 324 -9.94 6.21 2.21
CA LEU A 324 -9.59 5.63 0.91
C LEU A 324 -10.46 6.21 -0.22
N ILE A 325 -11.78 6.31 -0.02
CA ILE A 325 -12.69 6.93 -1.00
C ILE A 325 -12.25 8.38 -1.26
N TYR A 326 -12.00 9.14 -0.20
CA TYR A 326 -11.53 10.52 -0.32
C TYR A 326 -10.21 10.61 -1.09
N PHE A 327 -9.25 9.73 -0.78
CA PHE A 327 -7.98 9.63 -1.49
C PHE A 327 -8.20 9.36 -2.99
N PHE A 328 -9.06 8.42 -3.35
CA PHE A 328 -9.33 8.09 -4.75
C PHE A 328 -10.00 9.25 -5.49
N GLU A 329 -10.96 9.93 -4.90
CA GLU A 329 -11.59 11.10 -5.53
C GLU A 329 -10.58 12.22 -5.80
N LYS A 330 -9.59 12.43 -4.91
CA LYS A 330 -8.52 13.41 -5.16
C LYS A 330 -7.50 12.93 -6.21
N THR A 331 -7.20 11.64 -6.20
CA THR A 331 -6.36 11.03 -7.25
C THR A 331 -7.01 11.19 -8.63
N PHE A 332 -8.33 11.03 -8.72
CA PHE A 332 -9.05 11.22 -9.97
C PHE A 332 -8.91 12.64 -10.54
N ILE A 333 -8.91 13.67 -9.68
CA ILE A 333 -8.69 15.06 -10.11
C ILE A 333 -7.34 15.20 -10.83
N LEU A 334 -6.30 14.57 -10.30
CA LEU A 334 -4.96 14.57 -10.92
C LEU A 334 -4.93 13.79 -12.23
N ILE A 335 -5.56 12.62 -12.26
CA ILE A 335 -5.65 11.78 -13.46
C ILE A 335 -6.37 12.53 -14.58
N ASN A 336 -7.46 13.22 -14.26
CA ASN A 336 -8.21 14.03 -15.20
C ASN A 336 -7.42 15.25 -15.69
N ALA A 337 -6.49 15.76 -14.88
CA ALA A 337 -5.51 16.77 -15.27
C ALA A 337 -4.32 16.22 -16.09
N GLY A 338 -4.32 14.92 -16.43
CA GLY A 338 -3.28 14.29 -17.24
C GLY A 338 -2.10 13.73 -16.46
N ASP A 339 -2.15 13.68 -15.11
CA ASP A 339 -1.06 13.19 -14.28
C ASP A 339 -0.90 11.67 -14.35
N SER A 340 0.05 11.21 -15.12
CA SER A 340 0.34 9.79 -15.33
C SER A 340 0.98 9.12 -14.12
N ILE A 341 1.74 9.84 -13.29
CA ILE A 341 2.33 9.28 -12.06
C ILE A 341 1.22 8.95 -11.07
N SER A 342 0.28 9.88 -10.84
CA SER A 342 -0.87 9.63 -9.99
C SER A 342 -1.75 8.49 -10.49
N TYR A 343 -1.84 8.29 -11.81
CA TYR A 343 -2.51 7.11 -12.35
C TYR A 343 -1.79 5.80 -11.99
N GLY A 344 -0.47 5.76 -12.10
CA GLY A 344 0.32 4.60 -11.67
C GLY A 344 0.14 4.31 -10.18
N CYS A 345 0.16 5.34 -9.33
CA CYS A 345 -0.12 5.20 -7.90
C CYS A 345 -1.53 4.65 -7.63
N PHE A 346 -2.54 5.10 -8.39
CA PHE A 346 -3.89 4.53 -8.36
C PHE A 346 -3.88 3.04 -8.66
N ALA A 347 -3.24 2.61 -9.75
CA ALA A 347 -3.19 1.20 -10.15
C ALA A 347 -2.55 0.32 -9.05
N ILE A 348 -1.50 0.82 -8.40
CA ILE A 348 -0.87 0.13 -7.27
C ILE A 348 -1.83 0.02 -6.09
N MET A 349 -2.51 1.11 -5.71
CA MET A 349 -3.45 1.11 -4.57
C MET A 349 -4.62 0.17 -4.81
N ILE A 350 -5.15 0.09 -6.04
CA ILE A 350 -6.18 -0.90 -6.41
C ILE A 350 -5.65 -2.32 -6.20
N SER A 351 -4.45 -2.61 -6.69
CA SER A 351 -3.83 -3.92 -6.53
C SER A 351 -3.60 -4.29 -5.06
N VAL A 352 -3.15 -3.32 -4.25
CA VAL A 352 -2.98 -3.49 -2.80
C VAL A 352 -4.30 -3.84 -2.12
N LEU A 353 -5.40 -3.17 -2.49
CA LEU A 353 -6.72 -3.46 -1.94
C LEU A 353 -7.19 -4.86 -2.32
N PHE A 354 -6.96 -5.30 -3.55
CA PHE A 354 -7.27 -6.68 -3.94
C PHE A 354 -6.48 -7.71 -3.10
N GLN A 355 -5.22 -7.42 -2.80
CA GLN A 355 -4.41 -8.30 -1.94
C GLN A 355 -4.98 -8.42 -0.53
N GLN A 356 -5.67 -7.39 -0.01
CA GLN A 356 -6.29 -7.44 1.32
C GLN A 356 -7.39 -8.50 1.45
N ALA A 357 -7.91 -9.01 0.34
CA ALA A 357 -8.88 -10.10 0.37
C ALA A 357 -8.28 -11.42 0.92
N SER A 358 -6.98 -11.63 0.68
CA SER A 358 -6.29 -12.86 1.05
C SER A 358 -5.02 -12.65 1.87
N GLU A 359 -4.72 -11.41 2.22
CA GLU A 359 -3.57 -11.05 3.06
C GLU A 359 -3.88 -9.83 3.93
N GLY A 360 -3.65 -9.92 5.22
CA GLY A 360 -3.94 -8.85 6.20
C GLY A 360 -2.79 -7.86 6.40
N TRP A 361 -2.02 -7.52 5.36
CA TRP A 361 -0.78 -6.77 5.54
C TRP A 361 -0.88 -5.25 5.44
N PHE A 362 -2.03 -4.68 5.05
CA PHE A 362 -2.19 -3.23 4.89
C PHE A 362 -1.96 -2.44 6.20
N LEU A 363 -2.24 -3.06 7.35
CA LEU A 363 -1.90 -2.53 8.67
C LEU A 363 -0.89 -3.41 9.42
N GLY A 364 -0.25 -4.32 8.71
CA GLY A 364 0.73 -5.21 9.28
C GLY A 364 1.99 -4.47 9.75
N THR A 365 2.71 -5.10 10.63
CA THR A 365 3.95 -4.60 11.24
C THR A 365 5.16 -4.71 10.32
N TYR A 366 4.98 -5.10 9.08
CA TYR A 366 6.07 -5.30 8.12
C TYR A 366 6.42 -4.03 7.36
N LEU A 367 7.69 -3.74 7.16
CA LEU A 367 8.19 -2.59 6.35
C LEU A 367 7.62 -2.58 4.92
N ILE A 368 7.31 -3.72 4.38
CA ILE A 368 6.63 -3.86 3.08
C ILE A 368 5.28 -3.12 3.05
N THR A 369 4.59 -3.02 4.18
CA THR A 369 3.33 -2.30 4.29
C THR A 369 3.48 -0.80 4.14
N LEU A 370 4.69 -0.26 4.22
CA LEU A 370 4.99 1.15 4.04
C LEU A 370 4.87 1.60 2.58
N MET A 371 5.07 0.69 1.62
CA MET A 371 5.07 1.06 0.20
C MET A 371 3.76 1.68 -0.30
N PRO A 372 2.57 1.16 0.01
CA PRO A 372 1.32 1.83 -0.35
C PRO A 372 1.28 3.28 0.15
N PHE A 373 1.78 3.53 1.36
CA PHE A 373 1.80 4.87 1.95
C PHE A 373 2.77 5.82 1.26
N VAL A 374 3.88 5.32 0.71
CA VAL A 374 4.78 6.12 -0.15
C VAL A 374 4.04 6.56 -1.42
N TYR A 375 3.33 5.66 -2.09
CA TYR A 375 2.54 6.01 -3.27
C TYR A 375 1.38 6.96 -2.94
N MET A 376 0.75 6.80 -1.79
CA MET A 376 -0.23 7.78 -1.29
C MET A 376 0.41 9.15 -1.04
N ALA A 377 1.59 9.20 -0.43
CA ALA A 377 2.34 10.43 -0.20
C ALA A 377 2.69 11.16 -1.52
N ILE A 378 3.08 10.41 -2.56
CA ILE A 378 3.31 10.97 -3.90
C ILE A 378 2.04 11.67 -4.41
N VAL A 379 0.88 11.03 -4.33
CA VAL A 379 -0.39 11.60 -4.78
C VAL A 379 -0.75 12.85 -3.96
N ILE A 380 -0.64 12.79 -2.63
CA ILE A 380 -0.93 13.92 -1.74
C ILE A 380 -0.07 15.13 -2.11
N LYS A 381 1.24 14.94 -2.32
CA LYS A 381 2.17 15.97 -2.75
C LYS A 381 1.75 16.59 -4.08
N ARG A 382 1.45 15.76 -5.07
CA ARG A 382 1.05 16.20 -6.41
C ARG A 382 -0.27 16.94 -6.39
N TYR A 383 -1.24 16.49 -5.60
CA TYR A 383 -2.51 17.18 -5.42
C TYR A 383 -2.31 18.58 -4.81
N ARG A 384 -1.46 18.69 -3.80
CA ARG A 384 -1.14 19.98 -3.16
C ARG A 384 -0.52 20.97 -4.16
N ILE A 385 0.46 20.49 -4.96
CA ILE A 385 1.07 21.30 -6.02
C ILE A 385 0.03 21.75 -7.05
N TYR A 386 -0.86 20.85 -7.46
CA TYR A 386 -1.93 21.15 -8.41
C TYR A 386 -2.87 22.26 -7.91
N ILE A 387 -3.32 22.16 -6.66
CA ILE A 387 -4.20 23.16 -6.05
C ILE A 387 -3.49 24.51 -5.90
N GLN A 388 -2.21 24.51 -5.55
CA GLN A 388 -1.43 25.77 -5.46
C GLN A 388 -1.31 26.47 -6.83
N LYS A 389 -1.05 25.71 -7.89
CA LYS A 389 -1.01 26.25 -9.27
C LYS A 389 -2.34 26.90 -9.66
N ARG A 390 -3.46 26.19 -9.46
CA ARG A 390 -4.79 26.72 -9.76
C ARG A 390 -5.14 28.01 -8.98
N LYS A 391 -4.78 28.07 -7.70
CA LYS A 391 -5.00 29.29 -6.90
C LYS A 391 -4.22 30.49 -7.45
N ASN A 392 -2.98 30.26 -7.90
CA ASN A 392 -2.15 31.33 -8.46
C ASN A 392 -2.66 31.78 -9.84
N GLU A 393 -3.22 30.89 -10.65
CA GLU A 393 -3.85 31.23 -11.93
C GLU A 393 -5.12 32.07 -11.73
N ASN A 394 -6.03 31.63 -10.86
CA ASN A 394 -7.27 32.36 -10.55
C ASN A 394 -7.03 33.70 -9.82
N GLY A 395 -5.91 33.84 -9.09
CA GLY A 395 -5.53 35.12 -8.47
C GLY A 395 -5.09 36.15 -9.48
N LYS A 396 -4.45 35.74 -10.59
CA LYS A 396 -4.02 36.64 -11.66
C LYS A 396 -5.17 37.16 -12.50
N GLU A 397 -6.21 36.32 -12.76
CA GLU A 397 -7.41 36.73 -13.50
C GLU A 397 -8.29 37.78 -12.74
N LYS A 398 -8.04 37.99 -11.44
CA LYS A 398 -8.77 39.00 -10.65
C LYS A 398 -8.03 40.33 -10.55
N ASP A 399 -6.77 40.37 -10.93
CA ASP A 399 -5.91 41.54 -10.90
C ASP A 399 -5.74 42.20 -12.29
N GLU A 400 -6.31 41.54 -13.36
CA GLU A 400 -6.51 42.07 -14.72
C GLU A 400 -7.97 42.56 -14.91
#